data_cf82ece08e0d517596fa5bb129f2620a
#
_entry.id   cf82ece08e0d517596fa5bb129f2620a
#
_cell.length_a   1.000
_cell.length_b   1.000
_cell.length_c   1.000
_cell.angle_alpha   90.00
_cell.angle_beta   90.00
_cell.angle_gamma   90.00
#
_symmetry.space_group_name_H-M   'P 1'
#
loop_
_entity.id
_entity.type
_entity.pdbx_description
1 polymer ?
#
loop_
_entity_poly.entity_id
_entity_poly.type
_entity_poly.pdbx_seq_one_letter_code
_entity_poly.pdbx_strand_id
1 'polypeptide(L)'
;MLHISKWERQENASRDKLGTAALNLCKVAKSTDGVHSAKFYWPNPNMVAFVVEAETGSWGIGAEPTGEAMKAFFDLGDVSSCVMDETWVDASLGQKRSDRAG
;
A
#
# COMPACT_ATOMS: atom_id res chain seq x y z
N MET A 1 -7.65 -7.34 -5.61
CA MET A 1 -7.36 -5.94 -5.93
C MET A 1 -5.89 -5.62 -5.69
N LEU A 2 -5.38 -4.57 -6.28
CA LEU A 2 -4.05 -4.05 -6.02
C LEU A 2 -4.18 -2.68 -5.36
N HIS A 3 -3.46 -2.48 -4.26
CA HIS A 3 -3.27 -1.17 -3.66
C HIS A 3 -1.87 -0.68 -4.00
N ILE A 4 -1.79 0.45 -4.68
CA ILE A 4 -0.54 1.02 -5.15
C ILE A 4 -0.38 2.41 -4.56
N SER A 5 0.74 2.66 -3.90
CA SER A 5 1.03 3.97 -3.34
C SER A 5 2.50 4.33 -3.50
N LYS A 6 2.76 5.62 -3.63
CA LYS A 6 4.12 6.15 -3.73
C LYS A 6 4.33 7.20 -2.66
N TRP A 7 5.51 7.16 -2.03
CA TRP A 7 5.85 8.00 -0.89
C TRP A 7 7.22 8.62 -1.13
N GLU A 8 7.25 9.92 -1.13
CA GLU A 8 8.47 10.69 -1.34
C GLU A 8 9.13 11.03 0.00
N ARG A 9 10.43 10.79 0.10
CA ARG A 9 11.21 11.06 1.31
C ARG A 9 11.19 12.55 1.64
N GLN A 10 10.99 12.86 2.92
CA GLN A 10 11.14 14.22 3.42
C GLN A 10 12.64 14.59 3.51
N GLU A 11 12.97 15.85 3.30
CA GLU A 11 14.36 16.32 3.27
C GLU A 11 15.13 16.02 4.56
N ASN A 12 14.45 16.07 5.71
CA ASN A 12 15.05 15.84 7.02
C ASN A 12 15.13 14.36 7.41
N ALA A 13 14.67 13.45 6.57
CA ALA A 13 14.69 12.02 6.83
C ALA A 13 15.73 11.33 5.96
N SER A 14 16.41 10.33 6.51
CA SER A 14 17.37 9.54 5.75
C SER A 14 16.67 8.48 4.89
N ARG A 15 17.37 8.02 3.84
CA ARG A 15 16.89 6.88 3.05
C ARG A 15 16.79 5.60 3.87
N ASP A 16 17.69 5.41 4.84
CA ASP A 16 17.65 4.25 5.73
C ASP A 16 16.37 4.22 6.56
N LYS A 17 15.94 5.37 7.08
CA LYS A 17 14.68 5.48 7.83
C LYS A 17 13.48 5.21 6.93
N LEU A 18 13.50 5.73 5.71
CA LEU A 18 12.44 5.47 4.73
C LEU A 18 12.37 3.98 4.38
N GLY A 19 13.50 3.35 4.10
CA GLY A 19 13.58 1.92 3.81
C GLY A 19 13.11 1.05 4.97
N THR A 20 13.47 1.42 6.19
CA THR A 20 13.04 0.69 7.41
C THR A 20 11.53 0.80 7.59
N ALA A 21 10.96 1.99 7.44
CA ALA A 21 9.51 2.18 7.54
C ALA A 21 8.76 1.43 6.42
N ALA A 22 9.30 1.44 5.20
CA ALA A 22 8.72 0.71 4.07
C ALA A 22 8.74 -0.80 4.29
N LEU A 23 9.85 -1.34 4.76
CA LEU A 23 9.96 -2.76 5.07
C LEU A 23 8.98 -3.17 6.17
N ASN A 24 8.83 -2.37 7.20
CA ASN A 24 7.87 -2.62 8.27
C ASN A 24 6.43 -2.62 7.76
N LEU A 25 6.07 -1.66 6.92
CA LEU A 25 4.72 -1.63 6.32
C LEU A 25 4.44 -2.90 5.52
N CYS A 26 5.39 -3.37 4.74
CA CYS A 26 5.25 -4.63 3.99
C CYS A 26 5.06 -5.83 4.91
N LYS A 27 5.80 -5.90 6.02
CA LYS A 27 5.66 -6.98 7.01
C LYS A 27 4.28 -6.97 7.64
N VAL A 28 3.78 -5.81 8.03
CA VAL A 28 2.45 -5.66 8.61
C VAL A 28 1.37 -6.03 7.58
N ALA A 29 1.52 -5.58 6.34
CA ALA A 29 0.59 -5.93 5.27
C ALA A 29 0.52 -7.44 5.07
N LYS A 30 1.68 -8.11 4.98
CA LYS A 30 1.75 -9.57 4.80
C LYS A 30 1.09 -10.35 5.96
N SER A 31 1.08 -9.79 7.16
CA SER A 31 0.44 -10.42 8.32
C SER A 31 -1.06 -10.14 8.41
N THR A 32 -1.60 -9.32 7.53
CA THR A 32 -3.01 -8.95 7.52
C THR A 32 -3.82 -9.98 6.75
N ASP A 33 -4.93 -10.44 7.34
CA ASP A 33 -5.82 -11.40 6.69
C ASP A 33 -6.34 -10.84 5.36
N GLY A 34 -6.32 -11.69 4.33
CA GLY A 34 -6.77 -11.31 2.99
C GLY A 34 -5.69 -10.68 2.13
N VAL A 35 -4.52 -10.39 2.67
CA VAL A 35 -3.38 -9.90 1.88
C VAL A 35 -2.58 -11.07 1.32
N HIS A 36 -2.42 -11.12 0.00
CA HIS A 36 -1.71 -12.19 -0.69
C HIS A 36 -0.24 -11.90 -0.89
N SER A 37 0.10 -10.64 -1.16
CA SER A 37 1.49 -10.22 -1.31
C SER A 37 1.63 -8.73 -1.00
N ALA A 38 2.82 -8.34 -0.53
CA ALA A 38 3.16 -6.95 -0.31
C ALA A 38 4.64 -6.76 -0.61
N LYS A 39 4.93 -5.84 -1.51
CA LYS A 39 6.30 -5.52 -1.94
C LYS A 39 6.46 -4.02 -2.04
N PHE A 40 7.68 -3.55 -1.86
CA PHE A 40 7.99 -2.17 -2.17
C PHE A 40 9.20 -2.09 -3.11
N TYR A 41 9.25 -1.00 -3.83
CA TYR A 41 10.28 -0.73 -4.85
C TYR A 41 10.80 0.68 -4.64
N TRP A 42 11.98 0.95 -5.18
CA TRP A 42 12.56 2.28 -5.22
C TRP A 42 12.51 2.82 -6.66
N PRO A 43 11.47 3.58 -7.04
CA PRO A 43 11.45 4.22 -8.37
C PRO A 43 12.63 5.15 -8.58
N ASN A 44 13.10 5.77 -7.51
CA ASN A 44 14.30 6.59 -7.46
C ASN A 44 14.83 6.61 -6.01
N PRO A 45 16.02 7.18 -5.74
CA PRO A 45 16.61 7.15 -4.39
C PRO A 45 15.82 7.88 -3.30
N ASN A 46 14.84 8.69 -3.66
CA ASN A 46 14.06 9.49 -2.71
C ASN A 46 12.60 9.05 -2.60
N MET A 47 12.23 7.95 -3.22
CA MET A 47 10.83 7.50 -3.28
C MET A 47 10.73 5.99 -3.10
N VAL A 48 9.70 5.55 -2.37
CA VAL A 48 9.30 4.15 -2.33
C VAL A 48 7.92 4.00 -2.95
N ALA A 49 7.70 2.88 -3.63
CA ALA A 49 6.42 2.50 -4.20
C ALA A 49 6.00 1.16 -3.62
N PHE A 50 4.77 1.08 -3.12
CA PHE A 50 4.19 -0.16 -2.59
C PHE A 50 3.23 -0.77 -3.58
N VAL A 51 3.27 -2.10 -3.68
CA VAL A 51 2.29 -2.89 -4.42
C VAL A 51 1.80 -3.97 -3.48
N VAL A 52 0.54 -3.86 -3.08
CA VAL A 52 -0.11 -4.83 -2.18
C VAL A 52 -1.25 -5.49 -2.93
N GLU A 53 -1.18 -6.81 -3.06
CA GLU A 53 -2.26 -7.61 -3.62
C GLU A 53 -3.08 -8.21 -2.48
N ALA A 54 -4.39 -7.96 -2.50
CA ALA A 54 -5.26 -8.37 -1.40
C ALA A 54 -6.70 -8.58 -1.88
N GLU A 55 -7.48 -9.26 -1.03
CA GLU A 55 -8.93 -9.30 -1.19
C GLU A 55 -9.52 -7.90 -0.99
N THR A 56 -10.56 -7.59 -1.73
CA THR A 56 -11.26 -6.31 -1.60
C THR A 56 -11.76 -6.15 -0.16
N GLY A 57 -11.45 -4.99 0.43
CA GLY A 57 -11.81 -4.68 1.81
C GLY A 57 -10.80 -5.11 2.86
N SER A 58 -9.73 -5.83 2.47
CA SER A 58 -8.68 -6.26 3.40
C SER A 58 -7.55 -5.24 3.53
N TRP A 59 -7.33 -4.43 2.49
CA TRP A 59 -6.27 -3.42 2.45
C TRP A 59 -6.66 -2.31 1.48
N GLY A 60 -6.17 -1.09 1.72
CA GLY A 60 -6.50 0.04 0.87
C GLY A 60 -7.90 0.60 1.14
N ILE A 61 -8.55 1.12 0.10
CA ILE A 61 -9.88 1.73 0.20
C ILE A 61 -10.90 0.73 0.75
N GLY A 62 -11.68 1.16 1.73
CA GLY A 62 -12.75 0.35 2.33
C GLY A 62 -12.29 -0.60 3.41
N ALA A 63 -10.98 -0.73 3.63
CA ALA A 63 -10.47 -1.56 4.72
C ALA A 63 -10.46 -0.76 6.04
N GLU A 64 -10.78 -1.46 7.13
CA GLU A 64 -10.50 -0.94 8.47
C GLU A 64 -9.09 -1.36 8.86
N PRO A 65 -8.12 -0.42 8.95
CA PRO A 65 -6.77 -0.80 9.31
C PRO A 65 -6.68 -1.27 10.76
N THR A 66 -5.86 -2.30 10.99
CA THR A 66 -5.52 -2.71 12.35
C THR A 66 -4.68 -1.63 13.03
N GLY A 67 -4.54 -1.68 14.36
CA GLY A 67 -3.66 -0.76 15.07
C GLY A 67 -2.22 -0.83 14.58
N GLU A 68 -1.74 -2.02 14.21
CA GLU A 68 -0.40 -2.22 13.64
C GLU A 68 -0.25 -1.57 12.28
N ALA A 69 -1.26 -1.69 11.42
CA ALA A 69 -1.27 -1.05 10.10
C ALA A 69 -1.27 0.47 10.23
N MET A 70 -2.11 1.02 11.10
CA MET A 70 -2.15 2.46 11.36
C MET A 70 -0.79 2.97 11.83
N LYS A 71 -0.17 2.27 12.78
CA LYS A 71 1.15 2.65 13.28
C LYS A 71 2.20 2.62 12.17
N ALA A 72 2.18 1.59 11.33
CA ALA A 72 3.11 1.48 10.21
C ALA A 72 2.95 2.62 9.20
N PHE A 73 1.72 3.02 8.90
CA PHE A 73 1.45 4.17 8.04
C PHE A 73 1.87 5.50 8.67
N PHE A 74 1.65 5.68 9.97
CA PHE A 74 2.12 6.87 10.68
C PHE A 74 3.65 6.95 10.69
N ASP A 75 4.33 5.84 10.97
CA ASP A 75 5.79 5.79 10.93
C ASP A 75 6.33 6.15 9.54
N LEU A 76 5.68 5.65 8.48
CA LEU A 76 6.01 6.01 7.11
C LEU A 76 5.76 7.49 6.84
N GLY A 77 4.63 8.03 7.30
CA GLY A 77 4.27 9.45 7.16
C GLY A 77 5.20 10.41 7.90
N ASP A 78 5.88 9.93 8.95
CA ASP A 78 6.87 10.74 9.69
C ASP A 78 8.14 11.01 8.86
N VAL A 79 8.45 10.16 7.89
CA VAL A 79 9.68 10.23 7.09
C VAL A 79 9.44 10.50 5.61
N SER A 80 8.17 10.50 5.18
CA SER A 80 7.80 10.66 3.78
C SER A 80 6.43 11.30 3.63
N SER A 81 6.11 11.68 2.39
CA SER A 81 4.81 12.22 2.01
C SER A 81 4.21 11.36 0.91
N CYS A 82 2.94 11.00 1.06
CA CYS A 82 2.22 10.25 0.05
C CYS A 82 1.96 11.13 -1.16
N VAL A 83 2.46 10.72 -2.32
CA VAL A 83 2.31 11.46 -3.58
C VAL A 83 1.38 10.75 -4.57
N MET A 84 1.07 9.48 -4.31
CA MET A 84 0.10 8.72 -5.10
C MET A 84 -0.47 7.59 -4.26
N ASP A 85 -1.78 7.41 -4.33
CA ASP A 85 -2.49 6.33 -3.64
C ASP A 85 -3.68 5.91 -4.50
N GLU A 86 -3.63 4.69 -5.04
CA GLU A 86 -4.67 4.15 -5.91
C GLU A 86 -5.01 2.73 -5.52
N THR A 87 -6.28 2.38 -5.63
CA THR A 87 -6.76 1.01 -5.47
C THR A 87 -7.33 0.54 -6.81
N TRP A 88 -6.75 -0.53 -7.35
CA TRP A 88 -7.13 -1.09 -8.64
C TRP A 88 -7.94 -2.37 -8.44
N VAL A 89 -9.18 -2.36 -8.90
CA VAL A 89 -10.09 -3.51 -8.83
C VAL A 89 -9.94 -4.33 -10.11
N ASP A 90 -10.08 -5.65 -9.98
CA ASP A 90 -9.98 -6.55 -11.11
C ASP A 90 -11.03 -6.23 -12.19
N ALA A 91 -10.58 -5.97 -13.41
CA ALA A 91 -11.44 -5.63 -14.54
C ALA A 91 -12.35 -6.78 -14.95
N SER A 92 -11.91 -8.03 -14.80
CA SER A 92 -12.72 -9.20 -15.15
C SER A 92 -13.94 -9.32 -14.23
N LEU A 93 -13.82 -8.95 -12.96
CA LEU A 93 -14.94 -8.91 -12.04
C LEU A 93 -15.95 -7.84 -12.43
N GLY A 94 -15.47 -6.66 -12.84
CA GLY A 94 -16.32 -5.59 -13.36
C GLY A 94 -17.04 -6.00 -14.62
N GLN A 95 -16.36 -6.68 -15.52
CA GLN A 95 -16.96 -7.18 -16.77
C GLN A 95 -18.07 -8.19 -16.50
N LYS A 96 -17.87 -9.12 -15.58
CA LYS A 96 -18.89 -10.09 -15.19
C LYS A 96 -20.15 -9.42 -14.64
N ARG A 97 -19.99 -8.39 -13.84
CA ARG A 97 -21.14 -7.62 -13.32
C ARG A 97 -21.90 -6.90 -14.43
N SER A 98 -21.17 -6.33 -15.38
CA SER A 98 -21.75 -5.67 -16.55
C SER A 98 -22.55 -6.65 -17.39
N ASP A 99 -22.02 -7.82 -17.66
CA ASP A 99 -22.68 -8.87 -18.43
C ASP A 99 -23.97 -9.34 -17.74
N ARG A 100 -23.99 -9.44 -16.42
CA ARG A 100 -25.17 -9.82 -15.65
C ARG A 100 -26.24 -8.73 -15.64
N ALA A 101 -25.83 -7.47 -15.65
CA ALA A 101 -26.74 -6.34 -15.66
C ALA A 101 -27.36 -6.09 -17.03
N GLY A 102 -26.70 -6.55 -18.05
CA GLY A 102 -27.18 -6.47 -19.43
C GLY A 102 -28.02 -7.66 -19.81
#